data_c67007636dc515ec2a9a5e85b3118207
#
_entry.id   c67007636dc515ec2a9a5e85b3118207
#
_cell.length_a   1.000
_cell.length_b   1.000
_cell.length_c   1.000
_cell.angle_alpha   90.00
_cell.angle_beta   90.00
_cell.angle_gamma   90.00
#
_symmetry.space_group_name_H-M   'P 1'
#
loop_
_entity.id
_entity.type
_entity.pdbx_description
1 polymer ?
#
loop_
_entity_poly.entity_id
_entity_poly.type
_entity_poly.pdbx_seq_one_letter_code
_entity_poly.pdbx_strand_id
1 'polypeptide(L)'
;MEKVIIFSAPSGAGKSTVVRHLLGLHPEFEFSISCTSRLPRGEERDGVEYYFIKPEKFRELIDTDSFVEYEEVYRDKFYGTLKSEVKRIWSKGNVIVFDVDVKGGVKLKKYFGDKAFSILICPPSLDVLKERLTGRGTDSPEAIAERLAKASSELEYASGRFDAELVNDRLEDTLAKAEALVNGFLAK
;
A
#
# COMPACT_ATOMS: atom_id res chain seq x y z
N MET A 1 -10.92 -17.96 -4.92
CA MET A 1 -9.75 -17.55 -5.73
C MET A 1 -8.76 -16.85 -4.78
N GLU A 2 -7.53 -17.37 -4.66
CA GLU A 2 -6.53 -16.78 -3.76
C GLU A 2 -5.67 -15.76 -4.54
N LYS A 3 -6.23 -14.59 -4.84
CA LYS A 3 -5.53 -13.51 -5.56
C LYS A 3 -5.31 -12.30 -4.66
N VAL A 4 -4.24 -11.57 -4.96
CA VAL A 4 -3.78 -10.39 -4.22
C VAL A 4 -3.42 -9.29 -5.20
N ILE A 5 -3.84 -8.06 -4.92
CA ILE A 5 -3.44 -6.87 -5.65
C ILE A 5 -2.71 -5.93 -4.68
N ILE A 6 -1.51 -5.54 -5.05
CA ILE A 6 -0.64 -4.71 -4.22
C ILE A 6 -0.44 -3.37 -4.92
N PHE A 7 -0.87 -2.30 -4.27
CA PHE A 7 -0.60 -0.94 -4.71
C PHE A 7 0.47 -0.32 -3.84
N SER A 8 1.49 0.23 -4.47
CA SER A 8 2.53 0.99 -3.80
C SER A 8 2.79 2.31 -4.53
N ALA A 9 3.21 3.31 -3.81
CA ALA A 9 3.54 4.61 -4.38
C ALA A 9 4.37 5.42 -3.38
N PRO A 10 5.19 6.35 -3.84
CA PRO A 10 5.69 7.40 -2.98
C PRO A 10 4.55 8.31 -2.50
N SER A 11 4.76 8.93 -1.34
CA SER A 11 3.75 9.84 -0.74
C SER A 11 3.39 10.97 -1.71
N GLY A 12 2.10 11.14 -1.98
CA GLY A 12 1.60 12.20 -2.88
C GLY A 12 1.39 11.79 -4.33
N ALA A 13 1.75 10.56 -4.75
CA ALA A 13 1.58 10.10 -6.12
C ALA A 13 0.13 9.80 -6.53
N GLY A 14 -0.85 9.84 -5.59
CA GLY A 14 -2.28 9.65 -5.90
C GLY A 14 -2.81 8.22 -5.72
N LYS A 15 -2.07 7.33 -5.04
CA LYS A 15 -2.40 5.93 -4.81
C LYS A 15 -3.83 5.72 -4.27
N SER A 16 -4.22 6.44 -3.21
CA SER A 16 -5.52 6.24 -2.55
C SER A 16 -6.72 6.54 -3.46
N THR A 17 -6.56 7.39 -4.46
CA THR A 17 -7.61 7.67 -5.45
C THR A 17 -7.83 6.46 -6.36
N VAL A 18 -6.75 5.87 -6.87
CA VAL A 18 -6.79 4.68 -7.72
C VAL A 18 -7.35 3.47 -6.96
N VAL A 19 -6.85 3.25 -5.73
CA VAL A 19 -7.32 2.14 -4.88
C VAL A 19 -8.82 2.25 -4.58
N ARG A 20 -9.30 3.43 -4.17
CA ARG A 20 -10.73 3.67 -3.91
C ARG A 20 -11.60 3.44 -5.14
N HIS A 21 -11.15 3.88 -6.30
CA HIS A 21 -11.87 3.67 -7.55
C HIS A 21 -12.06 2.17 -7.84
N LEU A 22 -10.98 1.39 -7.77
CA LEU A 22 -11.04 -0.06 -8.03
C LEU A 22 -11.87 -0.82 -6.98
N LEU A 23 -11.77 -0.44 -5.70
CA LEU A 23 -12.64 -1.00 -4.65
C LEU A 23 -14.13 -0.72 -4.90
N GLY A 24 -14.46 0.42 -5.53
CA GLY A 24 -15.83 0.75 -5.92
C GLY A 24 -16.37 -0.04 -7.11
N LEU A 25 -15.49 -0.51 -8.00
CA LEU A 25 -15.86 -1.28 -9.19
C LEU A 25 -15.94 -2.79 -8.94
N HIS A 26 -15.18 -3.29 -7.97
CA HIS A 26 -15.00 -4.71 -7.71
C HIS A 26 -15.53 -5.09 -6.32
N PRO A 27 -16.78 -5.54 -6.20
CA PRO A 27 -17.35 -5.92 -4.90
C PRO A 27 -16.67 -7.14 -4.26
N GLU A 28 -15.93 -7.92 -5.05
CA GLU A 28 -15.09 -9.02 -4.57
C GLU A 28 -13.75 -8.57 -3.97
N PHE A 29 -13.41 -7.29 -4.07
CA PHE A 29 -12.19 -6.75 -3.46
C PHE A 29 -12.41 -6.44 -2.00
N GLU A 30 -11.48 -6.86 -1.17
CA GLU A 30 -11.47 -6.52 0.25
C GLU A 30 -10.12 -5.93 0.66
N PHE A 31 -10.18 -4.76 1.26
CA PHE A 31 -8.98 -4.07 1.75
C PHE A 31 -8.39 -4.82 2.94
N SER A 32 -7.09 -5.06 2.92
CA SER A 32 -6.38 -5.68 4.05
C SER A 32 -6.07 -4.65 5.13
N ILE A 33 -6.57 -4.90 6.33
CA ILE A 33 -6.32 -4.04 7.49
C ILE A 33 -4.98 -4.42 8.10
N SER A 34 -4.03 -3.48 8.08
CA SER A 34 -2.71 -3.68 8.70
C SER A 34 -2.78 -3.63 10.22
N CYS A 35 -1.87 -4.33 10.87
CA CYS A 35 -1.64 -4.25 12.30
C CYS A 35 -0.59 -3.18 12.61
N THR A 36 -0.75 -2.42 13.68
CA THR A 36 0.24 -1.43 14.12
C THR A 36 0.35 -1.35 15.63
N SER A 37 1.55 -1.00 16.11
CA SER A 37 1.80 -0.78 17.55
C SER A 37 1.76 0.69 17.97
N ARG A 38 1.54 1.62 17.02
CA ARG A 38 1.30 3.03 17.39
C ARG A 38 -0.11 3.23 17.94
N LEU A 39 -0.30 4.29 18.70
CA LEU A 39 -1.61 4.71 19.13
C LEU A 39 -2.46 5.23 17.96
N PRO A 40 -3.79 5.09 18.01
CA PRO A 40 -4.71 5.73 17.06
C PRO A 40 -4.50 7.25 16.98
N ARG A 41 -4.76 7.83 15.82
CA ARG A 41 -4.71 9.28 15.58
C ARG A 41 -6.09 9.78 15.19
N GLY A 42 -6.49 10.90 15.79
CA GLY A 42 -7.80 11.49 15.48
C GLY A 42 -8.94 10.48 15.69
N GLU A 43 -9.71 10.25 14.65
CA GLU A 43 -10.89 9.38 14.66
C GLU A 43 -10.61 7.94 14.19
N GLU A 44 -9.33 7.53 14.06
CA GLU A 44 -8.97 6.16 13.68
C GLU A 44 -9.55 5.13 14.68
N ARG A 45 -10.11 4.05 14.14
CA ARG A 45 -10.80 3.01 14.93
C ARG A 45 -10.12 1.66 14.74
N ASP A 46 -10.06 0.91 15.84
CA ASP A 46 -9.55 -0.47 15.79
C ASP A 46 -10.41 -1.36 14.89
N GLY A 47 -9.74 -2.16 14.06
CA GLY A 47 -10.39 -3.03 13.10
C GLY A 47 -10.98 -2.33 11.86
N VAL A 48 -10.73 -1.03 11.69
CA VAL A 48 -11.17 -0.23 10.52
C VAL A 48 -9.96 0.31 9.77
N GLU A 49 -9.24 1.26 10.35
CA GLU A 49 -8.02 1.80 9.74
C GLU A 49 -6.81 0.90 10.01
N TYR A 50 -6.71 0.38 11.24
CA TYR A 50 -5.68 -0.56 11.68
C TYR A 50 -6.21 -1.48 12.77
N TYR A 51 -5.52 -2.62 12.98
CA TYR A 51 -5.57 -3.35 14.25
C TYR A 51 -4.51 -2.74 15.17
N PHE A 52 -4.94 -2.01 16.20
CA PHE A 52 -4.06 -1.34 17.14
C PHE A 52 -3.71 -2.27 18.30
N ILE A 53 -2.44 -2.65 18.41
CA ILE A 53 -1.96 -3.53 19.49
C ILE A 53 -0.74 -2.91 20.17
N LYS A 54 -0.46 -3.38 21.40
CA LYS A 54 0.72 -2.92 22.15
C LYS A 54 2.01 -3.42 21.50
N PRO A 55 3.15 -2.70 21.64
CA PRO A 55 4.44 -3.14 21.09
C PRO A 55 4.87 -4.54 21.56
N GLU A 56 4.58 -4.88 22.84
CA GLU A 56 4.91 -6.19 23.40
C GLU A 56 4.13 -7.30 22.67
N LYS A 57 2.83 -7.07 22.41
CA LYS A 57 2.01 -8.01 21.65
C LYS A 57 2.44 -8.13 20.22
N PHE A 58 2.89 -7.03 19.61
CA PHE A 58 3.43 -7.05 18.25
C PHE A 58 4.69 -7.96 18.18
N ARG A 59 5.61 -7.83 19.15
CA ARG A 59 6.82 -8.68 19.21
C ARG A 59 6.47 -10.16 19.43
N GLU A 60 5.53 -10.48 20.32
CA GLU A 60 5.03 -11.85 20.50
C GLU A 60 4.53 -12.44 19.16
N LEU A 61 3.81 -11.64 18.36
CA LEU A 61 3.33 -12.07 17.05
C LEU A 61 4.45 -12.22 16.02
N ILE A 62 5.55 -11.47 16.14
CA ILE A 62 6.77 -11.70 15.36
C ILE A 62 7.39 -13.04 15.74
N ASP A 63 7.59 -13.29 17.03
CA ASP A 63 8.22 -14.51 17.56
C ASP A 63 7.43 -15.78 17.19
N THR A 64 6.10 -15.64 17.05
CA THR A 64 5.21 -16.75 16.63
C THR A 64 5.00 -16.81 15.11
N ASP A 65 5.80 -16.09 14.30
CA ASP A 65 5.70 -16.06 12.84
C ASP A 65 4.27 -15.76 12.33
N SER A 66 3.58 -14.84 12.99
CA SER A 66 2.18 -14.52 12.70
C SER A 66 1.99 -13.49 11.58
N PHE A 67 3.06 -12.84 11.13
CA PHE A 67 3.02 -11.85 10.06
C PHE A 67 3.39 -12.41 8.68
N VAL A 68 2.76 -11.87 7.64
CA VAL A 68 3.19 -11.99 6.24
C VAL A 68 4.43 -11.14 5.99
N GLU A 69 4.38 -9.91 6.47
CA GLU A 69 5.48 -8.95 6.48
C GLU A 69 5.28 -7.98 7.64
N TYR A 70 6.37 -7.39 8.10
CA TYR A 70 6.34 -6.30 9.08
C TYR A 70 7.55 -5.38 8.93
N GLU A 71 7.43 -4.16 9.48
CA GLU A 71 8.49 -3.14 9.49
C GLU A 71 8.45 -2.40 10.82
N GLU A 72 9.62 -2.17 11.43
CA GLU A 72 9.78 -1.19 12.49
C GLU A 72 10.17 0.15 11.88
N VAL A 73 9.19 1.06 11.71
CA VAL A 73 9.39 2.36 11.06
C VAL A 73 10.09 3.36 11.97
N TYR A 74 9.78 3.31 13.26
CA TYR A 74 10.45 4.03 14.34
C TYR A 74 10.52 3.11 15.55
N ARG A 75 11.40 3.41 16.51
CA ARG A 75 11.52 2.61 17.72
C ARG A 75 10.15 2.34 18.36
N ASP A 76 9.82 1.06 18.52
CA ASP A 76 8.57 0.53 19.05
C ASP A 76 7.30 0.88 18.23
N LYS A 77 7.47 1.40 17.01
CA LYS A 77 6.35 1.66 16.09
C LYS A 77 6.42 0.73 14.89
N PHE A 78 5.74 -0.38 15.04
CA PHE A 78 5.66 -1.45 14.06
C PHE A 78 4.41 -1.30 13.20
N TYR A 79 4.51 -1.80 11.96
CA TYR A 79 3.40 -2.02 11.05
C TYR A 79 3.59 -3.39 10.40
N GLY A 80 2.50 -4.07 10.10
CA GLY A 80 2.60 -5.36 9.42
C GLY A 80 1.26 -5.96 9.06
N THR A 81 1.30 -6.97 8.22
CA THR A 81 0.14 -7.71 7.74
C THR A 81 0.06 -9.06 8.44
N LEU A 82 -1.01 -9.31 9.17
CA LEU A 82 -1.24 -10.58 9.86
C LEU A 82 -1.64 -11.69 8.87
N LYS A 83 -1.08 -12.89 9.04
CA LYS A 83 -1.50 -14.10 8.31
C LYS A 83 -2.98 -14.43 8.55
N SER A 84 -3.52 -14.09 9.72
CA SER A 84 -4.94 -14.25 10.05
C SER A 84 -5.83 -13.34 9.22
N GLU A 85 -5.40 -12.12 8.91
CA GLU A 85 -6.13 -11.19 8.05
C GLU A 85 -6.24 -11.72 6.61
N VAL A 86 -5.13 -12.24 6.07
CA VAL A 86 -5.11 -12.90 4.76
C VAL A 86 -6.10 -14.07 4.71
N LYS A 87 -6.06 -14.94 5.73
CA LYS A 87 -6.99 -16.07 5.85
C LYS A 87 -8.44 -15.61 5.94
N ARG A 88 -8.71 -14.55 6.72
CA ARG A 88 -10.06 -13.98 6.88
C ARG A 88 -10.65 -13.53 5.55
N ILE A 89 -9.88 -12.82 4.74
CA ILE A 89 -10.35 -12.30 3.43
C ILE A 89 -10.54 -13.46 2.45
N TRP A 90 -9.56 -14.35 2.33
CA TRP A 90 -9.66 -15.48 1.40
C TRP A 90 -10.76 -16.49 1.77
N SER A 91 -11.09 -16.64 3.07
CA SER A 91 -12.20 -17.51 3.50
C SER A 91 -13.59 -17.05 3.00
N LYS A 92 -13.70 -15.77 2.65
CA LYS A 92 -14.88 -15.19 2.02
C LYS A 92 -14.90 -15.33 0.49
N GLY A 93 -13.82 -15.84 -0.11
CA GLY A 93 -13.63 -15.89 -1.56
C GLY A 93 -13.17 -14.56 -2.19
N ASN A 94 -12.82 -13.56 -1.37
CA ASN A 94 -12.47 -12.23 -1.82
C ASN A 94 -11.00 -12.13 -2.29
N VAL A 95 -10.75 -11.17 -3.17
CA VAL A 95 -9.41 -10.74 -3.60
C VAL A 95 -8.87 -9.73 -2.59
N ILE A 96 -7.65 -9.95 -2.12
CA ILE A 96 -7.02 -9.03 -1.17
C ILE A 96 -6.46 -7.81 -1.90
N VAL A 97 -6.73 -6.62 -1.39
CA VAL A 97 -6.13 -5.37 -1.84
C VAL A 97 -5.24 -4.78 -0.75
N PHE A 98 -3.98 -4.56 -1.07
CA PHE A 98 -3.00 -3.89 -0.22
C PHE A 98 -2.72 -2.47 -0.72
N ASP A 99 -2.72 -1.52 0.22
CA ASP A 99 -2.24 -0.15 0.04
C ASP A 99 -1.06 0.07 0.99
N VAL A 100 0.16 -0.14 0.49
CA VAL A 100 1.38 -0.15 1.29
C VAL A 100 2.46 0.76 0.69
N ASP A 101 3.50 1.04 1.46
CA ASP A 101 4.69 1.70 0.93
C ASP A 101 5.47 0.79 -0.05
N VAL A 102 6.48 1.34 -0.70
CA VAL A 102 7.24 0.63 -1.73
C VAL A 102 7.95 -0.61 -1.17
N LYS A 103 8.54 -0.51 0.03
CA LYS A 103 9.25 -1.64 0.66
C LYS A 103 8.30 -2.76 1.07
N GLY A 104 7.16 -2.39 1.65
CA GLY A 104 6.08 -3.32 1.98
C GLY A 104 5.55 -4.04 0.75
N GLY A 105 5.34 -3.31 -0.36
CA GLY A 105 4.90 -3.88 -1.62
C GLY A 105 5.84 -4.95 -2.18
N VAL A 106 7.15 -4.67 -2.15
CA VAL A 106 8.18 -5.65 -2.59
C VAL A 106 8.18 -6.89 -1.67
N LYS A 107 8.06 -6.73 -0.35
CA LYS A 107 7.98 -7.84 0.60
C LYS A 107 6.74 -8.70 0.36
N LEU A 108 5.57 -8.06 0.19
CA LEU A 108 4.31 -8.74 -0.11
C LEU A 108 4.37 -9.49 -1.44
N LYS A 109 4.90 -8.87 -2.51
CA LYS A 109 5.08 -9.54 -3.80
C LYS A 109 5.97 -10.78 -3.68
N LYS A 110 7.07 -10.67 -2.94
CA LYS A 110 7.96 -11.82 -2.68
C LYS A 110 7.25 -12.96 -1.93
N TYR A 111 6.39 -12.62 -0.95
CA TYR A 111 5.67 -13.60 -0.15
C TYR A 111 4.59 -14.33 -0.96
N PHE A 112 3.78 -13.59 -1.71
CA PHE A 112 2.63 -14.15 -2.44
C PHE A 112 2.99 -14.72 -3.82
N GLY A 113 4.13 -14.34 -4.40
CA GLY A 113 4.58 -14.81 -5.70
C GLY A 113 3.56 -14.55 -6.80
N ASP A 114 3.19 -15.60 -7.55
CA ASP A 114 2.27 -15.52 -8.69
C ASP A 114 0.80 -15.27 -8.29
N LYS A 115 0.45 -15.45 -7.02
CA LYS A 115 -0.87 -15.08 -6.49
C LYS A 115 -1.06 -13.56 -6.40
N ALA A 116 0.01 -12.80 -6.45
CA ALA A 116 0.00 -11.35 -6.32
C ALA A 116 0.33 -10.63 -7.63
N PHE A 117 -0.38 -9.55 -7.89
CA PHE A 117 -0.05 -8.57 -8.92
C PHE A 117 0.27 -7.23 -8.25
N SER A 118 1.49 -6.76 -8.44
CA SER A 118 2.00 -5.56 -7.80
C SER A 118 2.08 -4.40 -8.79
N ILE A 119 1.49 -3.26 -8.42
CA ILE A 119 1.41 -2.04 -9.23
C ILE A 119 2.09 -0.90 -8.45
N LEU A 120 3.12 -0.33 -9.05
CA LEU A 120 3.74 0.91 -8.57
C LEU A 120 3.07 2.10 -9.23
N ILE A 121 2.48 2.98 -8.44
CA ILE A 121 1.93 4.24 -8.94
C ILE A 121 3.00 5.32 -8.82
N CYS A 122 3.39 5.90 -9.97
CA CYS A 122 4.43 6.90 -10.08
C CYS A 122 3.85 8.28 -10.39
N PRO A 123 4.40 9.37 -9.86
CA PRO A 123 4.14 10.69 -10.41
C PRO A 123 4.80 10.82 -11.78
N PRO A 124 4.37 11.73 -12.68
CA PRO A 124 5.01 11.97 -13.97
C PRO A 124 6.47 12.42 -13.83
N SER A 125 6.76 13.22 -12.80
CA SER A 125 8.09 13.68 -12.42
C SER A 125 8.13 14.07 -10.94
N LEU A 126 9.33 14.28 -10.39
CA LEU A 126 9.50 14.83 -9.04
C LEU A 126 9.03 16.29 -8.96
N ASP A 127 9.09 17.06 -10.04
CA ASP A 127 8.60 18.43 -10.08
C ASP A 127 7.07 18.47 -9.95
N VAL A 128 6.36 17.61 -10.69
CA VAL A 128 4.89 17.46 -10.55
C VAL A 128 4.53 16.98 -9.15
N LEU A 129 5.31 16.08 -8.56
CA LEU A 129 5.09 15.65 -7.18
C LEU A 129 5.27 16.81 -6.20
N LYS A 130 6.28 17.65 -6.40
CA LYS A 130 6.52 18.86 -5.61
C LYS A 130 5.34 19.81 -5.68
N GLU A 131 4.84 20.10 -6.89
CA GLU A 131 3.66 20.94 -7.10
C GLU A 131 2.42 20.40 -6.36
N ARG A 132 2.18 19.08 -6.45
CA ARG A 132 1.06 18.42 -5.77
C ARG A 132 1.19 18.50 -4.24
N LEU A 133 2.37 18.32 -3.69
CA LEU A 133 2.62 18.44 -2.24
C LEU A 133 2.46 19.88 -1.76
N THR A 134 3.00 20.84 -2.50
CA THR A 134 2.87 22.27 -2.20
C THR A 134 1.41 22.74 -2.27
N GLY A 135 0.66 22.30 -3.29
CA GLY A 135 -0.74 22.67 -3.50
C GLY A 135 -1.70 22.18 -2.39
N ARG A 136 -1.29 21.18 -1.58
CA ARG A 136 -2.06 20.75 -0.40
C ARG A 136 -2.03 21.74 0.75
N GLY A 137 -1.01 22.57 0.85
CA GLY A 137 -0.87 23.60 1.87
C GLY A 137 -0.73 23.09 3.31
N THR A 138 -0.45 21.80 3.50
CA THR A 138 -0.37 21.15 4.83
C THR A 138 1.04 20.96 5.34
N ASP A 139 2.05 21.07 4.48
CA ASP A 139 3.44 20.77 4.77
C ASP A 139 4.31 22.02 4.66
N SER A 140 5.35 22.12 5.52
CA SER A 140 6.38 23.17 5.39
C SER A 140 7.30 22.87 4.19
N PRO A 141 8.04 23.90 3.68
CA PRO A 141 9.01 23.68 2.60
C PRO A 141 10.04 22.59 2.92
N GLU A 142 10.50 22.51 4.18
CA GLU A 142 11.45 21.51 4.65
C GLU A 142 10.83 20.10 4.60
N ALA A 143 9.59 19.95 5.06
CA ALA A 143 8.85 18.68 5.01
C ALA A 143 8.62 18.23 3.54
N ILE A 144 8.35 19.17 2.62
CA ILE A 144 8.23 18.87 1.19
C ILE A 144 9.58 18.37 0.64
N ALA A 145 10.68 19.01 0.98
CA ALA A 145 12.02 18.59 0.54
C ALA A 145 12.37 17.16 1.04
N GLU A 146 12.08 16.85 2.29
CA GLU A 146 12.26 15.50 2.85
C GLU A 146 11.41 14.47 2.12
N ARG A 147 10.13 14.78 1.83
CA ARG A 147 9.23 13.88 1.09
C ARG A 147 9.71 13.64 -0.35
N LEU A 148 10.23 14.65 -1.01
CA LEU A 148 10.79 14.51 -2.37
C LEU A 148 12.03 13.64 -2.39
N ALA A 149 12.95 13.84 -1.43
CA ALA A 149 14.13 13.00 -1.28
C ALA A 149 13.75 11.54 -1.01
N LYS A 150 12.77 11.31 -0.13
CA LYS A 150 12.24 9.98 0.14
C LYS A 150 11.58 9.37 -1.10
N ALA A 151 10.77 10.14 -1.83
CA ALA A 151 10.11 9.67 -3.06
C ALA A 151 11.12 9.26 -4.13
N SER A 152 12.19 10.03 -4.33
CA SER A 152 13.27 9.69 -5.25
C SER A 152 13.92 8.35 -4.89
N SER A 153 14.28 8.17 -3.62
CA SER A 153 14.85 6.92 -3.11
C SER A 153 13.90 5.73 -3.23
N GLU A 154 12.60 5.94 -2.97
CA GLU A 154 11.56 4.90 -3.11
C GLU A 154 11.38 4.47 -4.57
N LEU A 155 11.36 5.41 -5.52
CA LEU A 155 11.24 5.12 -6.95
C LEU A 155 12.49 4.39 -7.49
N GLU A 156 13.67 4.80 -7.07
CA GLU A 156 14.91 4.10 -7.41
C GLU A 156 14.91 2.66 -6.86
N TYR A 157 14.53 2.48 -5.60
CA TYR A 157 14.40 1.15 -4.99
C TYR A 157 13.35 0.30 -5.69
N ALA A 158 12.24 0.89 -6.17
CA ALA A 158 11.12 0.18 -6.81
C ALA A 158 11.46 -0.34 -8.21
N SER A 159 12.44 0.25 -8.89
CA SER A 159 12.78 -0.03 -10.29
C SER A 159 12.93 -1.52 -10.56
N GLY A 160 12.11 -2.06 -11.48
CA GLY A 160 12.12 -3.47 -11.88
C GLY A 160 11.64 -4.46 -10.81
N ARG A 161 11.03 -3.99 -9.72
CA ARG A 161 10.56 -4.84 -8.59
C ARG A 161 9.05 -5.01 -8.52
N PHE A 162 8.31 -4.36 -9.41
CA PHE A 162 6.86 -4.42 -9.53
C PHE A 162 6.47 -5.05 -10.86
N ASP A 163 5.29 -5.70 -10.91
CA ASP A 163 4.78 -6.31 -12.15
C ASP A 163 4.34 -5.26 -13.16
N ALA A 164 3.90 -4.08 -12.70
CA ALA A 164 3.54 -2.95 -13.53
C ALA A 164 3.87 -1.61 -12.87
N GLU A 165 4.20 -0.63 -13.70
CA GLU A 165 4.34 0.77 -13.31
C GLU A 165 3.22 1.59 -13.96
N LEU A 166 2.55 2.41 -13.17
CA LEU A 166 1.42 3.22 -13.58
C LEU A 166 1.71 4.71 -13.31
N VAL A 167 2.03 5.45 -14.36
CA VAL A 167 2.27 6.90 -14.25
C VAL A 167 0.93 7.61 -14.09
N ASN A 168 0.75 8.28 -12.94
CA ASN A 168 -0.46 9.05 -12.62
C ASN A 168 -0.28 10.52 -13.07
N ASP A 169 -0.49 10.75 -14.34
CA ASP A 169 -0.50 12.09 -14.96
C ASP A 169 -1.94 12.63 -15.05
N ARG A 170 -2.72 12.12 -15.97
CA ARG A 170 -4.15 12.40 -16.11
C ARG A 170 -4.94 11.32 -15.38
N LEU A 171 -5.77 11.73 -14.44
CA LEU A 171 -6.48 10.77 -13.56
C LEU A 171 -7.33 9.77 -14.35
N GLU A 172 -8.10 10.24 -15.35
CA GLU A 172 -8.97 9.38 -16.16
C GLU A 172 -8.19 8.28 -16.88
N ASP A 173 -7.06 8.64 -17.51
CA ASP A 173 -6.19 7.66 -18.21
C ASP A 173 -5.55 6.68 -17.23
N THR A 174 -5.21 7.18 -16.03
CA THR A 174 -4.62 6.37 -14.97
C THR A 174 -5.61 5.34 -14.46
N LEU A 175 -6.86 5.74 -14.22
CA LEU A 175 -7.92 4.84 -13.77
C LEU A 175 -8.23 3.76 -14.80
N ALA A 176 -8.39 4.13 -16.07
CA ALA A 176 -8.64 3.19 -17.16
C ALA A 176 -7.48 2.17 -17.32
N LYS A 177 -6.23 2.62 -17.22
CA LYS A 177 -5.08 1.71 -17.25
C LYS A 177 -5.01 0.79 -16.03
N ALA A 178 -5.33 1.30 -14.84
CA ALA A 178 -5.38 0.51 -13.62
C ALA A 178 -6.43 -0.62 -13.73
N GLU A 179 -7.63 -0.30 -14.22
CA GLU A 179 -8.69 -1.29 -14.49
C GLU A 179 -8.23 -2.35 -15.49
N ALA A 180 -7.63 -1.95 -16.61
CA ALA A 180 -7.15 -2.89 -17.62
C ALA A 180 -6.09 -3.86 -17.06
N LEU A 181 -5.11 -3.34 -16.28
CA LEU A 181 -4.08 -4.14 -15.64
C LEU A 181 -4.66 -5.15 -14.65
N VAL A 182 -5.56 -4.70 -13.80
CA VAL A 182 -6.21 -5.53 -12.77
C VAL A 182 -7.08 -6.60 -13.41
N ASN A 183 -7.94 -6.23 -14.36
CA ASN A 183 -8.80 -7.18 -15.08
C ASN A 183 -7.97 -8.22 -15.84
N GLY A 184 -6.86 -7.81 -16.46
CA GLY A 184 -5.92 -8.71 -17.12
C GLY A 184 -5.28 -9.74 -16.17
N PHE A 185 -5.01 -9.35 -14.92
CA PHE A 185 -4.53 -10.28 -13.89
C PHE A 185 -5.64 -11.20 -13.37
N LEU A 186 -6.84 -10.67 -13.16
CA LEU A 186 -7.97 -11.46 -12.65
C LEU A 186 -8.43 -12.53 -13.64
N ALA A 187 -8.27 -12.31 -14.94
CA ALA A 187 -8.66 -13.24 -16.00
C ALA A 187 -7.72 -14.45 -16.16
N LYS A 188 -6.55 -14.43 -15.57
CA LYS A 188 -5.58 -15.56 -15.56
C LYS A 188 -5.91 -16.55 -14.45
#